data_570ebbfaad3016026a634468b4ec3848
#
_entry.id   570ebbfaad3016026a634468b4ec3848
#
_cell.length_a   1.000
_cell.length_b   1.000
_cell.length_c   1.000
_cell.angle_alpha   90.00
_cell.angle_beta   90.00
_cell.angle_gamma   90.00
#
_symmetry.space_group_name_H-M   'P 1'
#
loop_
_entity.id
_entity.type
_entity.pdbx_description
1 polymer ?
#
loop_
_entity_poly.entity_id
_entity_poly.type
_entity_poly.pdbx_seq_one_letter_code
_entity_poly.pdbx_strand_id
1 'polypeptide(L)'
;DAQLRRSVESMLVADVPLGAFVSGGVDSGVIAALATRIAGRPIDTFNLGFTGTDVGSEHVEAATVARHIGARHHCLMLGPDDVLPALDRWVGVFGAPFGGHAALPTMLLAEYARRDVTVVLTGEGADEVFGGYRNYVKRVRGERFTRVLGAPGSPLPWLVRRLPPRIA
;
A
#
# COMPACT_ATOMS: atom_id res chain seq x y z
N ASP A 1 -15.69 -4.45 10.78
CA ASP A 1 -15.31 -3.40 11.74
C ASP A 1 -14.77 -4.00 13.06
N ALA A 2 -15.55 -4.82 13.79
CA ALA A 2 -15.11 -5.41 15.06
C ALA A 2 -13.85 -6.29 14.92
N GLN A 3 -13.75 -7.06 13.83
CA GLN A 3 -12.58 -7.92 13.59
C GLN A 3 -11.32 -7.11 13.30
N LEU A 4 -11.43 -6.09 12.46
CA LEU A 4 -10.31 -5.20 12.15
C LEU A 4 -9.81 -4.48 13.41
N ARG A 5 -10.74 -4.00 14.25
CA ARG A 5 -10.41 -3.39 15.54
C ARG A 5 -9.64 -4.35 16.46
N ARG A 6 -10.11 -5.59 16.61
CA ARG A 6 -9.43 -6.62 17.42
C ARG A 6 -8.04 -6.93 16.87
N SER A 7 -7.89 -6.99 15.56
CA SER A 7 -6.60 -7.23 14.90
C SER A 7 -5.62 -6.11 15.23
N VAL A 8 -6.03 -4.84 15.06
CA VAL A 8 -5.17 -3.70 15.40
C VAL A 8 -4.85 -3.67 16.90
N GLU A 9 -5.83 -3.93 17.76
CA GLU A 9 -5.65 -3.97 19.22
C GLU A 9 -4.60 -5.00 19.64
N SER A 10 -4.65 -6.20 19.06
CA SER A 10 -3.64 -7.24 19.32
C SER A 10 -2.24 -6.88 18.83
N MET A 11 -2.12 -6.12 17.74
CA MET A 11 -0.84 -5.67 17.19
C MET A 11 -0.23 -4.48 17.95
N LEU A 12 -1.02 -3.78 18.76
CA LEU A 12 -0.53 -2.68 19.61
C LEU A 12 0.14 -3.16 20.90
N VAL A 13 0.04 -4.44 21.23
CA VAL A 13 0.74 -5.05 22.35
C VAL A 13 2.21 -5.20 21.99
N ALA A 14 3.05 -4.28 22.46
CA ALA A 14 4.48 -4.25 22.16
C ALA A 14 5.25 -3.63 23.33
N ASP A 15 6.41 -4.19 23.63
CA ASP A 15 7.35 -3.70 24.66
C ASP A 15 8.32 -2.62 24.11
N VAL A 16 8.09 -2.18 22.88
CA VAL A 16 8.94 -1.22 22.14
C VAL A 16 8.08 -0.12 21.50
N PRO A 17 8.67 1.05 21.18
CA PRO A 17 7.96 2.10 20.48
C PRO A 17 7.38 1.60 19.16
N LEU A 18 6.10 1.91 18.91
CA LEU A 18 5.34 1.49 17.76
C LEU A 18 4.79 2.70 17.02
N GLY A 19 4.85 2.65 15.68
CA GLY A 19 4.28 3.63 14.77
C GLY A 19 3.46 3.00 13.65
N ALA A 20 3.17 3.77 12.60
CA ALA A 20 2.48 3.29 11.41
C ALA A 20 3.04 3.92 10.14
N PHE A 21 3.09 3.16 9.05
CA PHE A 21 3.26 3.72 7.71
C PHE A 21 1.90 4.21 7.20
N VAL A 22 1.87 5.45 6.73
CA VAL A 22 0.65 6.08 6.22
C VAL A 22 0.90 6.60 4.82
N SER A 23 0.08 6.15 3.89
CA SER A 23 -0.08 6.74 2.56
C SER A 23 -1.32 7.66 2.54
N GLY A 24 -1.61 8.27 1.40
CA GLY A 24 -2.90 8.93 1.18
C GLY A 24 -4.07 7.95 1.03
N GLY A 25 -3.81 6.64 1.03
CA GLY A 25 -4.80 5.59 0.85
C GLY A 25 -5.66 5.32 2.07
N VAL A 26 -6.84 4.73 1.81
CA VAL A 26 -7.83 4.40 2.86
C VAL A 26 -7.31 3.34 3.82
N ASP A 27 -6.60 2.33 3.31
CA ASP A 27 -6.18 1.15 4.07
C ASP A 27 -5.20 1.51 5.20
N SER A 28 -4.10 2.17 4.86
CA SER A 28 -3.12 2.64 5.84
C SER A 28 -3.72 3.70 6.79
N GLY A 29 -4.60 4.57 6.26
CA GLY A 29 -5.30 5.59 7.03
C GLY A 29 -6.21 4.99 8.10
N VAL A 30 -6.97 3.94 7.76
CA VAL A 30 -7.86 3.24 8.72
C VAL A 30 -7.04 2.54 9.81
N ILE A 31 -5.95 1.85 9.46
CA ILE A 31 -5.08 1.20 10.44
C ILE A 31 -4.49 2.23 11.40
N ALA A 32 -3.92 3.33 10.90
CA ALA A 32 -3.35 4.39 11.74
C ALA A 32 -4.40 5.08 12.62
N ALA A 33 -5.61 5.31 12.10
CA ALA A 33 -6.71 5.90 12.86
C ALA A 33 -7.16 4.98 14.01
N LEU A 34 -7.32 3.69 13.73
CA LEU A 34 -7.65 2.70 14.77
C LEU A 34 -6.55 2.61 15.83
N ALA A 35 -5.29 2.55 15.40
CA ALA A 35 -4.14 2.46 16.28
C ALA A 35 -4.07 3.69 17.23
N THR A 36 -4.20 4.90 16.68
CA THR A 36 -4.21 6.13 17.47
C THR A 36 -5.37 6.14 18.48
N ARG A 37 -6.56 5.73 18.03
CA ARG A 37 -7.77 5.70 18.88
C ARG A 37 -7.67 4.67 20.00
N ILE A 38 -7.16 3.47 19.71
CA ILE A 38 -7.00 2.39 20.69
C ILE A 38 -5.89 2.73 21.68
N ALA A 39 -4.76 3.27 21.20
CA ALA A 39 -3.66 3.68 22.04
C ALA A 39 -4.01 4.85 23.00
N GLY A 40 -5.07 5.62 22.71
CA GLY A 40 -5.48 6.79 23.49
C GLY A 40 -4.46 7.93 23.52
N ARG A 41 -3.47 7.90 22.63
CA ARG A 41 -2.38 8.89 22.50
C ARG A 41 -1.93 9.02 21.05
N PRO A 42 -1.32 10.15 20.66
CA PRO A 42 -0.69 10.28 19.34
C PRO A 42 0.34 9.17 19.10
N ILE A 43 0.25 8.49 17.97
CA ILE A 43 1.28 7.58 17.48
C ILE A 43 2.17 8.29 16.45
N ASP A 44 3.36 7.77 16.24
CA ASP A 44 4.24 8.23 15.17
C ASP A 44 3.80 7.60 13.84
N THR A 45 3.66 8.44 12.82
CA THR A 45 3.30 7.99 11.47
C THR A 45 4.39 8.43 10.50
N PHE A 46 4.71 7.56 9.56
CA PHE A 46 5.81 7.77 8.61
C PHE A 46 5.29 7.64 7.19
N ASN A 47 5.79 8.50 6.33
CA ASN A 47 5.49 8.51 4.91
C ASN A 47 6.75 8.86 4.12
N LEU A 48 6.74 8.55 2.83
CA LEU A 48 7.78 8.89 1.88
C LEU A 48 7.19 9.74 0.76
N GLY A 49 7.88 10.82 0.41
CA GLY A 49 7.60 11.65 -0.74
C GLY A 49 8.80 11.74 -1.67
N PHE A 50 8.58 12.24 -2.88
CA PHE A 50 9.64 12.43 -3.87
C PHE A 50 9.80 13.91 -4.19
N THR A 51 11.05 14.38 -4.28
CA THR A 51 11.37 15.74 -4.72
C THR A 51 11.38 15.84 -6.24
N GLY A 52 10.92 16.97 -6.78
CA GLY A 52 10.97 17.22 -8.22
C GLY A 52 9.87 16.54 -9.05
N THR A 53 8.95 15.83 -8.43
CA THR A 53 7.78 15.21 -9.10
C THR A 53 6.61 15.06 -8.14
N ASP A 54 5.40 15.30 -8.65
CA ASP A 54 4.17 14.99 -7.94
C ASP A 54 3.66 13.58 -8.29
N VAL A 55 4.29 12.92 -9.28
CA VAL A 55 3.88 11.58 -9.72
C VAL A 55 4.29 10.55 -8.69
N GLY A 56 3.30 9.85 -8.12
CA GLY A 56 3.51 8.80 -7.12
C GLY A 56 3.89 9.33 -5.73
N SER A 57 3.80 10.64 -5.50
CA SER A 57 4.08 11.26 -4.21
C SER A 57 2.79 11.52 -3.46
N GLU A 58 2.53 10.77 -2.40
CA GLU A 58 1.31 10.83 -1.58
C GLU A 58 1.54 11.56 -0.23
N HIS A 59 2.62 12.34 -0.14
CA HIS A 59 3.04 12.93 1.14
C HIS A 59 2.05 14.00 1.65
N VAL A 60 1.38 14.73 0.77
CA VAL A 60 0.39 15.75 1.13
C VAL A 60 -0.87 15.10 1.70
N GLU A 61 -1.34 14.05 1.03
CA GLU A 61 -2.48 13.26 1.46
C GLU A 61 -2.20 12.55 2.79
N ALA A 62 -1.01 11.93 2.92
CA ALA A 62 -0.57 11.29 4.16
C ALA A 62 -0.51 12.27 5.33
N ALA A 63 0.04 13.47 5.11
CA ALA A 63 0.05 14.54 6.12
C ALA A 63 -1.35 15.00 6.51
N THR A 64 -2.29 15.01 5.56
CA THR A 64 -3.69 15.36 5.81
C THR A 64 -4.37 14.30 6.69
N VAL A 65 -4.16 13.01 6.37
CA VAL A 65 -4.66 11.90 7.19
C VAL A 65 -4.08 11.97 8.60
N ALA A 66 -2.76 12.10 8.71
CA ALA A 66 -2.06 12.14 10.01
C ALA A 66 -2.55 13.30 10.90
N ARG A 67 -2.76 14.47 10.30
CA ARG A 67 -3.33 15.63 11.02
C ARG A 67 -4.75 15.36 11.51
N HIS A 68 -5.57 14.73 10.65
CA HIS A 68 -6.97 14.42 11.01
C HIS A 68 -7.08 13.45 12.18
N ILE A 69 -6.19 12.46 12.25
CA ILE A 69 -6.17 11.46 13.34
C ILE A 69 -5.37 11.91 14.57
N GLY A 70 -4.75 13.09 14.54
CA GLY A 70 -3.93 13.61 15.65
C GLY A 70 -2.61 12.86 15.86
N ALA A 71 -2.03 12.28 14.81
CA ALA A 71 -0.75 11.59 14.86
C ALA A 71 0.45 12.55 14.75
N ARG A 72 1.62 12.13 15.26
CA ARG A 72 2.90 12.80 14.97
C ARG A 72 3.42 12.29 13.63
N HIS A 73 3.45 13.17 12.63
CA HIS A 73 3.76 12.78 11.26
C HIS A 73 5.20 13.13 10.87
N HIS A 74 5.89 12.15 10.32
CA HIS A 74 7.26 12.24 9.81
C HIS A 74 7.26 11.91 8.32
N CYS A 75 7.75 12.82 7.50
CA CYS A 75 7.86 12.62 6.06
C CYS A 75 9.32 12.57 5.63
N LEU A 76 9.71 11.48 4.96
CA LEU A 76 11.01 11.35 4.31
C LEU A 76 10.87 11.80 2.85
N MET A 77 11.55 12.89 2.49
CA MET A 77 11.60 13.34 1.09
C MET A 77 12.85 12.78 0.42
N LEU A 78 12.65 12.02 -0.67
CA LEU A 78 13.73 11.43 -1.46
C LEU A 78 13.94 12.18 -2.77
N GLY A 79 15.20 12.41 -3.11
CA GLY A 79 15.63 12.92 -4.40
C GLY A 79 16.29 11.85 -5.27
N PRO A 80 16.61 12.20 -6.53
CA PRO A 80 17.35 11.28 -7.42
C PRO A 80 18.69 10.82 -6.84
N ASP A 81 19.37 11.68 -6.08
CA ASP A 81 20.68 11.40 -5.50
C ASP A 81 20.65 10.39 -4.34
N ASP A 82 19.45 10.14 -3.76
CA ASP A 82 19.28 9.18 -2.69
C ASP A 82 19.18 7.74 -3.20
N VAL A 83 18.84 7.56 -4.48
CA VAL A 83 18.52 6.25 -5.07
C VAL A 83 19.76 5.37 -5.25
N LEU A 84 20.83 5.90 -5.85
CA LEU A 84 22.03 5.10 -6.16
C LEU A 84 22.72 4.58 -4.91
N PRO A 85 22.98 5.38 -3.86
CA PRO A 85 23.56 4.86 -2.60
C PRO A 85 22.65 3.83 -1.90
N ALA A 86 21.34 3.95 -2.11
CA ALA A 86 20.39 3.01 -1.54
C ALA A 86 20.40 1.64 -2.24
N LEU A 87 20.66 1.60 -3.56
CA LEU A 87 20.77 0.34 -4.32
C LEU A 87 21.93 -0.53 -3.84
N ASP A 88 23.07 0.05 -3.51
CA ASP A 88 24.22 -0.69 -2.98
C ASP A 88 23.87 -1.36 -1.64
N ARG A 89 23.18 -0.65 -0.76
CA ARG A 89 22.69 -1.21 0.52
C ARG A 89 21.61 -2.26 0.30
N TRP A 90 20.73 -2.06 -0.68
CA TRP A 90 19.66 -2.99 -0.99
C TRP A 90 20.16 -4.38 -1.32
N VAL A 91 21.21 -4.49 -2.15
CA VAL A 91 21.83 -5.79 -2.46
C VAL A 91 22.28 -6.50 -1.20
N GLY A 92 22.86 -5.76 -0.25
CA GLY A 92 23.29 -6.31 1.05
C GLY A 92 22.14 -6.78 1.95
N VAL A 93 20.99 -6.07 1.91
CA VAL A 93 19.81 -6.39 2.74
C VAL A 93 19.05 -7.60 2.21
N PHE A 94 18.81 -7.65 0.89
CA PHE A 94 18.00 -8.71 0.29
C PHE A 94 18.82 -9.93 -0.15
N GLY A 95 20.12 -9.81 -0.30
CA GLY A 95 21.05 -10.90 -0.66
C GLY A 95 20.87 -11.46 -2.08
N ALA A 96 19.86 -11.01 -2.82
CA ALA A 96 19.55 -11.42 -4.19
C ALA A 96 18.81 -10.30 -4.94
N PRO A 97 18.81 -10.29 -6.28
CA PRO A 97 17.98 -9.39 -7.06
C PRO A 97 16.50 -9.56 -6.71
N PHE A 98 15.86 -8.48 -6.27
CA PHE A 98 14.45 -8.46 -5.92
C PHE A 98 13.72 -7.41 -6.78
N GLY A 99 12.74 -7.87 -7.57
CA GLY A 99 12.08 -7.05 -8.61
C GLY A 99 10.89 -6.20 -8.13
N GLY A 100 10.66 -6.06 -6.82
CA GLY A 100 9.57 -5.25 -6.29
C GLY A 100 9.88 -3.76 -6.35
N HIS A 101 9.13 -3.00 -7.14
CA HIS A 101 9.32 -1.54 -7.27
C HIS A 101 9.12 -0.77 -5.95
N ALA A 102 8.34 -1.32 -5.01
CA ALA A 102 8.12 -0.74 -3.69
C ALA A 102 9.23 -1.07 -2.68
N ALA A 103 10.09 -2.06 -2.95
CA ALA A 103 11.03 -2.58 -1.96
C ALA A 103 12.08 -1.55 -1.53
N LEU A 104 12.66 -0.81 -2.47
CA LEU A 104 13.67 0.21 -2.17
C LEU A 104 13.06 1.38 -1.36
N PRO A 105 11.94 1.99 -1.78
CA PRO A 105 11.26 2.99 -0.98
C PRO A 105 10.89 2.50 0.43
N THR A 106 10.39 1.27 0.55
CA THR A 106 10.02 0.68 1.84
C THR A 106 11.24 0.49 2.74
N MET A 107 12.37 0.04 2.20
CA MET A 107 13.62 -0.10 2.95
C MET A 107 14.08 1.26 3.51
N LEU A 108 14.10 2.30 2.67
CA LEU A 108 14.49 3.64 3.08
C LEU A 108 13.54 4.23 4.13
N LEU A 109 12.26 4.01 3.98
CA LEU A 109 11.25 4.43 4.95
C LEU A 109 11.41 3.68 6.29
N ALA A 110 11.71 2.39 6.24
CA ALA A 110 11.97 1.59 7.44
C ALA A 110 13.24 2.04 8.17
N GLU A 111 14.33 2.33 7.45
CA GLU A 111 15.55 2.91 8.01
C GLU A 111 15.28 4.28 8.67
N TYR A 112 14.44 5.10 8.04
CA TYR A 112 14.05 6.39 8.59
C TYR A 112 13.22 6.24 9.86
N ALA A 113 12.18 5.40 9.83
CA ALA A 113 11.29 5.16 10.96
C ALA A 113 12.01 4.52 12.15
N ARG A 114 13.07 3.71 11.90
CA ARG A 114 13.83 3.01 12.94
C ARG A 114 14.51 3.95 13.94
N ARG A 115 14.62 5.21 13.64
CA ARG A 115 15.16 6.25 14.55
C ARG A 115 14.23 6.53 15.73
N ASP A 116 12.92 6.39 15.51
CA ASP A 116 11.89 6.76 16.48
C ASP A 116 11.11 5.54 16.99
N VAL A 117 10.92 4.51 16.14
CA VAL A 117 10.13 3.32 16.47
C VAL A 117 10.83 2.04 16.07
N THR A 118 10.43 0.93 16.69
CA THR A 118 10.97 -0.40 16.40
C THR A 118 10.01 -1.23 15.56
N VAL A 119 8.71 -0.98 15.71
CA VAL A 119 7.63 -1.68 14.99
C VAL A 119 6.78 -0.66 14.27
N VAL A 120 6.33 -0.99 13.08
CA VAL A 120 5.36 -0.20 12.33
C VAL A 120 4.20 -1.07 11.86
N LEU A 121 2.99 -0.54 11.98
CA LEU A 121 1.80 -1.09 11.37
C LEU A 121 1.70 -0.59 9.93
N THR A 122 1.21 -1.43 9.03
CA THR A 122 1.01 -1.09 7.62
C THR A 122 -0.39 -1.45 7.17
N GLY A 123 -0.82 -0.89 6.02
CA GLY A 123 -2.06 -1.28 5.33
C GLY A 123 -1.91 -2.48 4.40
N GLU A 124 -0.74 -3.13 4.38
CA GLU A 124 -0.48 -4.29 3.53
C GLU A 124 -1.47 -5.43 3.80
N GLY A 125 -1.93 -6.08 2.73
CA GLY A 125 -2.92 -7.14 2.80
C GLY A 125 -4.38 -6.67 2.75
N ALA A 126 -4.64 -5.38 2.83
CA ALA A 126 -6.01 -4.85 2.76
C ALA A 126 -6.65 -5.07 1.38
N ASP A 127 -5.89 -4.88 0.31
CA ASP A 127 -6.35 -5.12 -1.06
C ASP A 127 -6.81 -6.57 -1.28
N GLU A 128 -6.12 -7.54 -0.66
CA GLU A 128 -6.45 -8.95 -0.73
C GLU A 128 -7.76 -9.26 0.00
N VAL A 129 -7.96 -8.65 1.17
CA VAL A 129 -9.12 -8.89 2.03
C VAL A 129 -10.36 -8.13 1.54
N PHE A 130 -10.17 -6.88 1.14
CA PHE A 130 -11.28 -5.98 0.77
C PHE A 130 -11.47 -5.81 -0.74
N GLY A 131 -10.63 -6.45 -1.55
CA GLY A 131 -10.77 -6.44 -3.01
C GLY A 131 -10.37 -5.11 -3.65
N GLY A 132 -9.36 -4.42 -3.10
CA GLY A 132 -8.92 -3.09 -3.54
C GLY A 132 -8.24 -3.08 -4.91
N TYR A 133 -7.69 -4.19 -5.37
CA TYR A 133 -7.02 -4.24 -6.67
C TYR A 133 -7.97 -3.98 -7.84
N ARG A 134 -7.62 -3.02 -8.67
CA ARG A 134 -8.36 -2.70 -9.90
C ARG A 134 -8.60 -3.90 -10.81
N ASN A 135 -7.71 -4.88 -10.78
CA ASN A 135 -7.83 -6.11 -11.56
C ASN A 135 -8.99 -6.99 -11.10
N TYR A 136 -9.36 -6.98 -9.82
CA TYR A 136 -10.53 -7.71 -9.31
C TYR A 136 -11.82 -7.16 -9.93
N VAL A 137 -11.96 -5.83 -9.98
CA VAL A 137 -13.13 -5.18 -10.60
C VAL A 137 -13.20 -5.48 -12.10
N LYS A 138 -12.03 -5.46 -12.80
CA LYS A 138 -11.98 -5.81 -14.24
C LYS A 138 -12.38 -7.27 -14.45
N ARG A 139 -11.91 -8.19 -13.60
CA ARG A 139 -12.24 -9.62 -13.69
C ARG A 139 -13.71 -9.89 -13.46
N VAL A 140 -14.30 -9.34 -12.41
CA VAL A 140 -15.74 -9.48 -12.14
C VAL A 140 -16.61 -8.91 -13.28
N ARG A 141 -16.22 -7.77 -13.84
CA ARG A 141 -16.89 -7.19 -15.02
C ARG A 141 -16.72 -8.08 -16.24
N GLY A 142 -15.52 -8.61 -16.48
CA GLY A 142 -15.24 -9.56 -17.56
C GLY A 142 -16.05 -10.84 -17.44
N GLU A 143 -16.15 -11.43 -16.25
CA GLU A 143 -16.94 -12.63 -16.01
C GLU A 143 -18.46 -12.39 -16.21
N ARG A 144 -18.97 -11.23 -15.82
CA ARG A 144 -20.36 -10.84 -16.11
C ARG A 144 -20.58 -10.70 -17.62
N PHE A 145 -19.63 -10.09 -18.31
CA PHE A 145 -19.68 -9.93 -19.76
C PHE A 145 -19.62 -11.30 -20.48
N THR A 146 -18.71 -12.19 -20.08
CA THR A 146 -18.62 -13.55 -20.63
C THR A 146 -19.84 -14.40 -20.32
N ARG A 147 -20.48 -14.26 -19.14
CA ARG A 147 -21.75 -14.96 -18.85
C ARG A 147 -22.90 -14.50 -19.76
N VAL A 148 -23.00 -13.21 -20.00
CA VAL A 148 -24.04 -12.66 -20.91
C VAL A 148 -23.78 -13.09 -22.35
N LEU A 149 -22.53 -13.13 -22.77
CA LEU A 149 -22.13 -13.46 -24.15
C LEU A 149 -22.00 -14.96 -24.39
N GLY A 150 -21.77 -15.76 -23.34
CA GLY A 150 -21.76 -17.23 -23.39
C GLY A 150 -23.12 -17.88 -23.21
N ALA A 151 -24.21 -17.10 -23.13
CA ALA A 151 -25.56 -17.63 -23.06
C ALA A 151 -25.89 -18.45 -24.33
N PRO A 152 -26.71 -19.52 -24.20
CA PRO A 152 -27.13 -20.32 -25.35
C PRO A 152 -27.76 -19.41 -26.43
N GLY A 153 -27.21 -19.46 -27.66
CA GLY A 153 -27.63 -18.59 -28.77
C GLY A 153 -26.79 -17.33 -29.00
N SER A 154 -25.76 -17.05 -28.16
CA SER A 154 -24.88 -15.91 -28.39
C SER A 154 -24.02 -16.13 -29.68
N PRO A 155 -23.94 -15.16 -30.59
CA PRO A 155 -23.11 -15.25 -31.81
C PRO A 155 -21.60 -15.06 -31.55
N LEU A 156 -21.22 -14.75 -30.31
CA LEU A 156 -19.87 -14.31 -29.98
C LEU A 156 -18.79 -15.39 -30.07
N PRO A 157 -18.99 -16.67 -29.71
CA PRO A 157 -17.98 -17.69 -29.91
C PRO A 157 -17.58 -17.85 -31.40
N TRP A 158 -18.52 -17.59 -32.30
CA TRP A 158 -18.28 -17.61 -33.72
C TRP A 158 -17.51 -16.37 -34.21
N LEU A 159 -17.78 -15.19 -33.62
CA LEU A 159 -17.09 -13.93 -33.98
C LEU A 159 -15.64 -13.94 -33.49
N VAL A 160 -15.38 -14.41 -32.27
CA VAL A 160 -14.02 -14.50 -31.68
C VAL A 160 -13.13 -15.45 -32.45
N ARG A 161 -13.68 -16.57 -32.97
CA ARG A 161 -12.91 -17.50 -33.82
C ARG A 161 -12.48 -16.92 -35.16
N ARG A 162 -13.04 -15.80 -35.58
CA ARG A 162 -12.68 -15.09 -36.84
C ARG A 162 -11.75 -13.91 -36.65
N LEU A 163 -11.40 -13.56 -35.41
CA LEU A 163 -10.43 -12.50 -35.18
C LEU A 163 -9.01 -13.00 -35.46
N PRO A 164 -8.16 -12.17 -36.06
CA PRO A 164 -6.76 -12.53 -36.28
C PRO A 164 -6.06 -12.73 -34.92
N PRO A 165 -5.06 -13.63 -34.81
CA PRO A 165 -4.44 -14.07 -33.55
C PRO A 165 -3.72 -12.99 -32.73
N ARG A 166 -3.74 -11.73 -33.17
CA ARG A 166 -3.19 -10.55 -32.44
C ARG A 166 -4.22 -9.83 -31.56
N ILE A 167 -5.48 -10.25 -31.56
CA ILE A 167 -6.60 -9.58 -30.84
C ILE A 167 -7.31 -10.57 -29.88
N ALA A 168 -6.95 -11.85 -29.89
CA ALA A 168 -7.52 -12.89 -29.05
C ALA A 168 -6.79 -13.03 -27.71
#